data_4610d993da413c7271a578ea12ed1870
#
_entry.id   4610d993da413c7271a578ea12ed1870
#
_cell.length_a   1.000
_cell.length_b   1.000
_cell.length_c   1.000
_cell.angle_alpha   90.00
_cell.angle_beta   90.00
_cell.angle_gamma   90.00
#
_symmetry.space_group_name_H-M   'P 1'
#
loop_
_entity.id
_entity.type
_entity.pdbx_description
1 polymer ?
#
loop_
_entity_poly.entity_id
_entity_poly.type
_entity_poly.pdbx_seq_one_letter_code
_entity_poly.pdbx_strand_id
1 'polypeptide(L)'
;TYPNIQIQLMTGEYYEISEWLRRGAIDCGFLAIPASNDFETTPILHDTMVAILPKDHPMAGASVFPLEQLPHENFVRLMEIEDYEFNRLLDQCNIHPEVTYDTTSDFALLSMVEAGLGVSIVHSLLIKPERYHVAVLPLNVKQSREIGIAVKKGFLPSTITQLFLQHVVDYTKDMGEITVIRH
;
A
#
# COMPACT_ATOMS: atom_id res chain seq x y z
N THR A 1 -18.21 11.00 16.33
CA THR A 1 -19.62 10.64 16.11
C THR A 1 -20.10 9.64 17.18
N TYR A 2 -19.23 8.73 17.65
CA TYR A 2 -19.57 7.72 18.67
C TYR A 2 -18.52 7.73 19.80
N PRO A 3 -18.56 8.69 20.73
CA PRO A 3 -17.49 8.92 21.72
C PRO A 3 -17.29 7.79 22.73
N ASN A 4 -18.25 6.89 22.86
CA ASN A 4 -18.19 5.77 23.79
C ASN A 4 -17.68 4.46 23.15
N ILE A 5 -17.32 4.48 21.84
CA ILE A 5 -16.73 3.33 21.18
C ILE A 5 -15.22 3.35 21.39
N GLN A 6 -14.68 2.28 21.95
CA GLN A 6 -13.24 2.05 22.04
C GLN A 6 -12.80 1.23 20.83
N ILE A 7 -11.76 1.70 20.13
CA ILE A 7 -11.17 1.02 18.99
C ILE A 7 -9.74 0.62 19.38
N GLN A 8 -9.43 -0.66 19.24
CA GLN A 8 -8.07 -1.16 19.31
C GLN A 8 -7.57 -1.41 17.89
N LEU A 9 -6.51 -0.70 17.49
CA LEU A 9 -5.85 -0.89 16.21
C LEU A 9 -4.66 -1.85 16.38
N MET A 10 -4.64 -2.88 15.57
CA MET A 10 -3.52 -3.80 15.43
C MET A 10 -2.94 -3.68 14.01
N THR A 11 -1.64 -3.74 13.89
CA THR A 11 -0.94 -3.72 12.60
C THR A 11 -0.11 -4.99 12.45
N GLY A 12 -0.08 -5.54 11.25
CA GLY A 12 0.65 -6.76 10.92
C GLY A 12 0.56 -7.04 9.42
N GLU A 13 1.27 -8.07 8.99
CA GLU A 13 1.22 -8.57 7.62
C GLU A 13 -0.15 -9.20 7.31
N TYR A 14 -0.51 -9.32 6.03
CA TYR A 14 -1.82 -9.86 5.63
C TYR A 14 -2.09 -11.27 6.16
N TYR A 15 -1.05 -12.11 6.26
CA TYR A 15 -1.20 -13.45 6.83
C TYR A 15 -1.52 -13.40 8.34
N GLU A 16 -0.92 -12.47 9.10
CA GLU A 16 -1.20 -12.27 10.52
C GLU A 16 -2.62 -11.75 10.74
N ILE A 17 -3.02 -10.74 9.95
CA ILE A 17 -4.38 -10.19 9.99
C ILE A 17 -5.40 -11.29 9.67
N SER A 18 -5.12 -12.13 8.67
CA SER A 18 -5.95 -13.28 8.31
C SER A 18 -6.08 -14.27 9.45
N GLU A 19 -4.99 -14.58 10.15
CA GLU A 19 -5.03 -15.45 11.34
C GLU A 19 -5.82 -14.83 12.50
N TRP A 20 -5.67 -13.53 12.74
CA TRP A 20 -6.43 -12.84 13.77
C TRP A 20 -7.93 -12.84 13.48
N LEU A 21 -8.31 -12.63 12.22
CA LEU A 21 -9.71 -12.75 11.78
C LEU A 21 -10.26 -14.17 11.97
N ARG A 22 -9.49 -15.21 11.57
CA ARG A 22 -9.92 -16.62 11.74
C ARG A 22 -10.16 -16.97 13.19
N ARG A 23 -9.30 -16.51 14.10
CA ARG A 23 -9.40 -16.77 15.53
C ARG A 23 -10.39 -15.85 16.27
N GLY A 24 -10.94 -14.84 15.58
CA GLY A 24 -11.80 -13.84 16.20
C GLY A 24 -11.06 -12.92 17.20
N ALA A 25 -9.75 -12.75 17.02
CA ALA A 25 -8.95 -11.82 17.82
C ALA A 25 -9.19 -10.36 17.40
N ILE A 26 -9.66 -10.13 16.17
CA ILE A 26 -10.11 -8.86 15.66
C ILE A 26 -11.49 -9.03 15.01
N ASP A 27 -12.30 -7.97 15.03
CA ASP A 27 -13.66 -7.97 14.48
C ASP A 27 -13.66 -7.78 12.96
N CYS A 28 -12.74 -6.98 12.44
CA CYS A 28 -12.54 -6.73 11.01
C CYS A 28 -11.08 -6.41 10.73
N GLY A 29 -10.66 -6.52 9.47
CA GLY A 29 -9.30 -6.22 9.04
C GLY A 29 -9.25 -5.71 7.61
N PHE A 30 -8.19 -4.99 7.26
CA PHE A 30 -7.93 -4.55 5.89
C PHE A 30 -6.98 -5.54 5.22
N LEU A 31 -7.36 -6.03 4.04
CA LEU A 31 -6.60 -7.03 3.28
C LEU A 31 -6.57 -6.65 1.80
N ALA A 32 -5.52 -7.07 1.11
CA ALA A 32 -5.56 -7.11 -0.35
C ALA A 32 -6.57 -8.16 -0.81
N ILE A 33 -7.34 -7.88 -1.85
CA ILE A 33 -8.31 -8.79 -2.43
C ILE A 33 -7.92 -9.18 -3.87
N PRO A 34 -8.18 -10.42 -4.28
CA PRO A 34 -9.00 -11.42 -3.59
C PRO A 34 -8.32 -12.01 -2.36
N ALA A 35 -9.04 -12.03 -1.23
CA ALA A 35 -8.61 -12.68 0.00
C ALA A 35 -9.10 -14.15 0.07
N SER A 36 -8.72 -14.86 1.16
CA SER A 36 -9.19 -16.23 1.39
C SER A 36 -10.72 -16.32 1.42
N ASN A 37 -11.25 -17.44 0.95
CA ASN A 37 -12.69 -17.75 0.99
C ASN A 37 -13.27 -17.85 2.42
N ASP A 38 -12.43 -17.78 3.44
CA ASP A 38 -12.83 -17.74 4.86
C ASP A 38 -13.43 -16.38 5.26
N PHE A 39 -13.29 -15.37 4.39
CA PHE A 39 -13.69 -14.00 4.67
C PHE A 39 -14.78 -13.51 3.72
N GLU A 40 -15.63 -12.64 4.24
CA GLU A 40 -16.46 -11.74 3.45
C GLU A 40 -15.72 -10.43 3.33
N THR A 41 -15.49 -9.97 2.09
CA THR A 41 -14.70 -8.77 1.81
C THR A 41 -15.55 -7.74 1.07
N THR A 42 -15.40 -6.48 1.45
CA THR A 42 -15.99 -5.34 0.74
C THR A 42 -14.84 -4.48 0.22
N PRO A 43 -14.74 -4.29 -1.12
CA PRO A 43 -13.73 -3.42 -1.71
C PRO A 43 -13.90 -1.98 -1.21
N ILE A 44 -12.79 -1.31 -0.92
CA ILE A 44 -12.81 0.07 -0.40
C ILE A 44 -11.84 1.01 -1.11
N LEU A 45 -10.69 0.52 -1.57
CA LEU A 45 -9.65 1.36 -2.18
C LEU A 45 -8.91 0.60 -3.28
N HIS A 46 -8.48 1.35 -4.30
CA HIS A 46 -7.47 0.91 -5.26
C HIS A 46 -6.13 1.54 -4.91
N ASP A 47 -5.08 0.72 -4.90
CA ASP A 47 -3.74 1.13 -4.56
C ASP A 47 -2.80 0.78 -5.72
N THR A 48 -2.15 1.78 -6.28
CA THR A 48 -1.27 1.61 -7.44
C THR A 48 0.20 1.66 -7.03
N MET A 49 1.06 0.98 -7.77
CA MET A 49 2.49 1.16 -7.62
C MET A 49 2.95 2.45 -8.29
N VAL A 50 3.85 3.17 -7.61
CA VAL A 50 4.45 4.43 -8.05
C VAL A 50 5.94 4.42 -7.77
N ALA A 51 6.68 5.19 -8.56
CA ALA A 51 8.08 5.49 -8.26
C ALA A 51 8.16 6.67 -7.30
N ILE A 52 9.05 6.58 -6.32
CA ILE A 52 9.45 7.69 -5.46
C ILE A 52 10.93 8.02 -5.71
N LEU A 53 11.20 9.30 -5.92
CA LEU A 53 12.51 9.82 -6.27
C LEU A 53 12.89 10.98 -5.36
N PRO A 54 14.18 11.23 -5.17
CA PRO A 54 14.64 12.49 -4.58
C PRO A 54 14.05 13.69 -5.33
N LYS A 55 13.81 14.80 -4.64
CA LYS A 55 13.19 15.99 -5.24
C LYS A 55 14.06 16.64 -6.33
N ASP A 56 15.37 16.48 -6.23
CA ASP A 56 16.39 16.98 -7.16
C ASP A 56 16.81 15.94 -8.22
N HIS A 57 16.15 14.80 -8.25
CA HIS A 57 16.41 13.76 -9.24
C HIS A 57 16.11 14.30 -10.67
N PRO A 58 16.94 13.96 -11.69
CA PRO A 58 16.74 14.46 -13.07
C PRO A 58 15.34 14.20 -13.63
N MET A 59 14.69 13.11 -13.20
CA MET A 59 13.34 12.74 -13.61
C MET A 59 12.24 13.23 -12.67
N ALA A 60 12.53 13.98 -11.61
CA ALA A 60 11.51 14.38 -10.62
C ALA A 60 10.36 15.22 -11.25
N GLY A 61 10.59 15.88 -12.38
CA GLY A 61 9.59 16.65 -13.12
C GLY A 61 8.94 15.88 -14.29
N ALA A 62 9.24 14.61 -14.46
CA ALA A 62 8.65 13.81 -15.54
C ALA A 62 7.18 13.48 -15.25
N SER A 63 6.41 13.16 -16.29
CA SER A 63 5.01 12.74 -16.16
C SER A 63 4.85 11.27 -15.78
N VAL A 64 5.91 10.47 -15.99
CA VAL A 64 5.91 9.02 -15.75
C VAL A 64 7.34 8.54 -15.50
N PHE A 65 7.52 7.56 -14.65
CA PHE A 65 8.80 6.86 -14.47
C PHE A 65 8.76 5.57 -15.30
N PRO A 66 9.62 5.43 -16.33
CA PRO A 66 9.75 4.18 -17.07
C PRO A 66 10.39 3.12 -16.17
N LEU A 67 9.73 1.98 -15.98
CA LEU A 67 10.23 0.93 -15.10
C LEU A 67 11.59 0.37 -15.58
N GLU A 68 11.84 0.45 -16.89
CA GLU A 68 13.10 0.07 -17.53
C GLU A 68 14.30 0.93 -17.07
N GLN A 69 14.02 2.10 -16.47
CA GLN A 69 15.07 2.96 -15.90
C GLN A 69 15.60 2.40 -14.57
N LEU A 70 14.82 1.62 -13.85
CA LEU A 70 15.15 1.15 -12.50
C LEU A 70 16.52 0.45 -12.38
N PRO A 71 16.97 -0.38 -13.35
CA PRO A 71 18.31 -0.99 -13.31
C PRO A 71 19.48 0.00 -13.44
N HIS A 72 19.21 1.25 -13.79
CA HIS A 72 20.21 2.31 -13.95
C HIS A 72 20.26 3.26 -12.77
N GLU A 73 19.42 3.00 -11.76
CA GLU A 73 19.31 3.82 -10.54
C GLU A 73 19.88 3.08 -9.33
N ASN A 74 20.26 3.84 -8.32
CA ASN A 74 20.45 3.27 -6.98
C ASN A 74 19.07 2.88 -6.46
N PHE A 75 18.82 1.58 -6.33
CA PHE A 75 17.50 1.10 -5.92
C PHE A 75 17.44 0.83 -4.42
N VAL A 76 16.50 1.49 -3.74
CA VAL A 76 16.17 1.26 -2.33
C VAL A 76 14.93 0.37 -2.30
N ARG A 77 15.08 -0.88 -1.83
CA ARG A 77 13.99 -1.85 -1.77
C ARG A 77 13.33 -1.88 -0.40
N LEU A 78 12.01 -1.86 -0.37
CA LEU A 78 11.24 -2.25 0.80
C LEU A 78 11.14 -3.77 0.81
N MET A 79 11.67 -4.41 1.84
CA MET A 79 11.53 -5.85 2.03
C MET A 79 10.21 -6.13 2.76
N GLU A 80 9.20 -6.59 2.04
CA GLU A 80 7.98 -7.15 2.58
C GLU A 80 8.07 -8.68 2.55
N ILE A 81 7.49 -9.35 3.55
CA ILE A 81 7.55 -10.82 3.66
C ILE A 81 6.81 -11.47 2.49
N GLU A 82 5.80 -10.80 1.94
CA GLU A 82 4.93 -11.28 0.87
C GLU A 82 4.93 -10.33 -0.35
N ASP A 83 6.10 -9.80 -0.75
CA ASP A 83 6.21 -8.87 -1.90
C ASP A 83 6.11 -9.62 -3.25
N TYR A 84 5.01 -10.38 -3.42
CA TYR A 84 4.75 -11.09 -4.66
C TYR A 84 4.40 -10.15 -5.81
N GLU A 85 3.79 -8.99 -5.51
CA GLU A 85 3.26 -8.10 -6.55
C GLU A 85 4.38 -7.34 -7.25
N PHE A 86 5.34 -6.80 -6.51
CA PHE A 86 6.49 -6.10 -7.07
C PHE A 86 7.42 -7.06 -7.82
N ASN A 87 7.78 -8.19 -7.21
CA ASN A 87 8.64 -9.19 -7.85
C ASN A 87 7.99 -9.72 -9.14
N ARG A 88 6.68 -10.00 -9.09
CA ARG A 88 5.93 -10.43 -10.28
C ARG A 88 5.92 -9.36 -11.38
N LEU A 89 5.80 -8.08 -11.02
CA LEU A 89 5.88 -6.98 -11.97
C LEU A 89 7.25 -6.95 -12.66
N LEU A 90 8.33 -7.05 -11.89
CA LEU A 90 9.69 -7.08 -12.42
C LEU A 90 9.90 -8.28 -13.36
N ASP A 91 9.45 -9.46 -12.96
CA ASP A 91 9.55 -10.68 -13.78
C ASP A 91 8.77 -10.56 -15.09
N GLN A 92 7.54 -10.03 -15.03
CA GLN A 92 6.71 -9.81 -16.22
C GLN A 92 7.34 -8.83 -17.21
N CYS A 93 8.04 -7.83 -16.70
CA CYS A 93 8.74 -6.83 -17.51
C CYS A 93 10.17 -7.24 -17.87
N ASN A 94 10.64 -8.38 -17.37
CA ASN A 94 12.04 -8.85 -17.51
C ASN A 94 13.06 -7.79 -17.04
N ILE A 95 12.77 -7.16 -15.89
CA ILE A 95 13.60 -6.11 -15.28
C ILE A 95 14.22 -6.67 -14.01
N HIS A 96 15.55 -6.54 -13.88
CA HIS A 96 16.31 -7.06 -12.76
C HIS A 96 17.23 -5.97 -12.19
N PRO A 97 16.70 -5.08 -11.35
CA PRO A 97 17.50 -4.01 -10.76
C PRO A 97 18.47 -4.57 -9.73
N GLU A 98 19.65 -3.97 -9.67
CA GLU A 98 20.57 -4.25 -8.60
C GLU A 98 20.12 -3.48 -7.35
N VAL A 99 19.86 -4.20 -6.24
CA VAL A 99 19.41 -3.58 -5.00
C VAL A 99 20.60 -2.96 -4.30
N THR A 100 20.59 -1.64 -4.16
CA THR A 100 21.67 -0.91 -3.48
C THR A 100 21.46 -0.91 -1.96
N TYR A 101 20.22 -0.77 -1.53
CA TYR A 101 19.83 -0.73 -0.11
C TYR A 101 18.56 -1.52 0.12
N ASP A 102 18.48 -2.20 1.26
CA ASP A 102 17.31 -2.92 1.74
C ASP A 102 16.81 -2.35 3.08
N THR A 103 15.51 -2.29 3.27
CA THR A 103 14.90 -1.95 4.56
C THR A 103 13.54 -2.62 4.70
N THR A 104 13.14 -2.92 5.93
CA THR A 104 11.79 -3.40 6.28
C THR A 104 10.90 -2.29 6.82
N SER A 105 11.40 -1.04 6.85
CA SER A 105 10.69 0.10 7.42
C SER A 105 10.33 1.11 6.33
N ASP A 106 9.03 1.37 6.18
CA ASP A 106 8.49 2.40 5.30
C ASP A 106 9.10 3.78 5.58
N PHE A 107 9.24 4.12 6.87
CA PHE A 107 9.83 5.40 7.29
C PHE A 107 11.29 5.50 6.89
N ALA A 108 12.05 4.42 7.07
CA ALA A 108 13.46 4.40 6.67
C ALA A 108 13.59 4.53 5.16
N LEU A 109 12.80 3.79 4.38
CA LEU A 109 12.79 3.87 2.93
C LEU A 109 12.51 5.29 2.44
N LEU A 110 11.44 5.91 2.91
CA LEU A 110 11.06 7.27 2.52
C LEU A 110 12.14 8.29 2.90
N SER A 111 12.74 8.15 4.08
CA SER A 111 13.86 9.01 4.52
C SER A 111 15.12 8.80 3.69
N MET A 112 15.41 7.57 3.27
CA MET A 112 16.56 7.26 2.40
C MET A 112 16.39 7.88 1.02
N VAL A 113 15.19 7.80 0.43
CA VAL A 113 14.89 8.43 -0.85
C VAL A 113 14.96 9.97 -0.71
N GLU A 114 14.36 10.53 0.34
CA GLU A 114 14.41 11.98 0.62
C GLU A 114 15.85 12.49 0.76
N ALA A 115 16.72 11.68 1.37
CA ALA A 115 18.15 11.98 1.52
C ALA A 115 18.98 11.80 0.24
N GLY A 116 18.36 11.41 -0.89
CA GLY A 116 19.06 11.26 -2.16
C GLY A 116 19.84 9.96 -2.31
N LEU A 117 19.58 8.94 -1.49
CA LEU A 117 20.31 7.66 -1.56
C LEU A 117 19.91 6.81 -2.78
N GLY A 118 18.73 7.07 -3.36
CA GLY A 118 18.27 6.36 -4.54
C GLY A 118 16.78 6.53 -4.78
N VAL A 119 16.24 5.71 -5.65
CA VAL A 119 14.81 5.64 -6.00
C VAL A 119 14.17 4.39 -5.43
N SER A 120 12.85 4.39 -5.30
CA SER A 120 12.11 3.20 -4.90
C SER A 120 10.80 3.07 -5.65
N ILE A 121 10.25 1.86 -5.66
CA ILE A 121 8.92 1.57 -6.17
C ILE A 121 8.09 1.06 -4.98
N VAL A 122 6.99 1.73 -4.72
CA VAL A 122 6.13 1.44 -3.56
C VAL A 122 4.65 1.58 -3.92
N HIS A 123 3.79 1.10 -3.07
CA HIS A 123 2.36 1.35 -3.16
C HIS A 123 2.02 2.80 -2.78
N SER A 124 1.12 3.42 -3.54
CA SER A 124 0.79 4.85 -3.42
C SER A 124 0.22 5.23 -2.05
N LEU A 125 -0.51 4.31 -1.40
CA LEU A 125 -1.08 4.53 -0.06
C LEU A 125 -0.02 4.70 1.04
N LEU A 126 1.21 4.24 0.79
CA LEU A 126 2.33 4.44 1.71
C LEU A 126 2.74 5.91 1.81
N ILE A 127 2.49 6.69 0.75
CA ILE A 127 3.05 8.02 0.60
C ILE A 127 2.06 9.06 1.13
N LYS A 128 2.57 9.92 2.00
CA LYS A 128 1.92 11.18 2.40
C LYS A 128 2.80 12.33 1.91
N PRO A 129 2.47 12.92 0.74
CA PRO A 129 3.32 13.94 0.10
C PRO A 129 3.63 15.14 0.99
N GLU A 130 2.76 15.44 1.95
CA GLU A 130 2.95 16.56 2.89
C GLU A 130 4.04 16.29 3.94
N ARG A 131 4.46 15.02 4.08
CA ARG A 131 5.43 14.61 5.11
C ARG A 131 6.85 14.42 4.60
N TYR A 132 7.01 14.17 3.29
CA TYR A 132 8.30 13.82 2.69
C TYR A 132 8.58 14.66 1.45
N HIS A 133 9.80 15.13 1.35
CA HIS A 133 10.29 15.92 0.21
C HIS A 133 10.77 15.01 -0.94
N VAL A 134 9.85 14.22 -1.47
CA VAL A 134 10.09 13.31 -2.60
C VAL A 134 9.24 13.68 -3.80
N ALA A 135 9.67 13.30 -4.99
CA ALA A 135 8.84 13.29 -6.18
C ALA A 135 8.15 11.93 -6.30
N VAL A 136 6.87 11.93 -6.67
CA VAL A 136 6.07 10.73 -6.85
C VAL A 136 5.61 10.68 -8.30
N LEU A 137 5.98 9.63 -9.02
CA LEU A 137 5.66 9.46 -10.42
C LEU A 137 4.89 8.16 -10.65
N PRO A 138 3.87 8.17 -11.52
CA PRO A 138 3.26 6.92 -11.98
C PRO A 138 4.28 6.12 -12.79
N LEU A 139 4.12 4.80 -12.80
CA LEU A 139 4.88 3.92 -13.67
C LEU A 139 4.27 3.90 -15.08
N ASN A 140 5.10 3.61 -16.09
CA ASN A 140 4.64 3.35 -17.46
C ASN A 140 3.90 1.99 -17.60
N VAL A 141 3.84 1.20 -16.55
CA VAL A 141 3.09 -0.05 -16.45
C VAL A 141 2.02 0.08 -15.38
N LYS A 142 0.84 -0.51 -15.64
CA LYS A 142 -0.25 -0.49 -14.66
C LYS A 142 -0.15 -1.71 -13.76
N GLN A 143 0.22 -1.47 -12.52
CA GLN A 143 0.14 -2.46 -11.45
C GLN A 143 -0.63 -1.86 -10.29
N SER A 144 -1.71 -2.52 -9.89
CA SER A 144 -2.55 -2.08 -8.78
C SER A 144 -3.07 -3.28 -8.02
N ARG A 145 -3.37 -3.05 -6.75
CA ARG A 145 -4.12 -3.97 -5.91
C ARG A 145 -5.40 -3.32 -5.44
N GLU A 146 -6.35 -4.14 -5.11
CA GLU A 146 -7.58 -3.69 -4.46
C GLU A 146 -7.48 -4.01 -2.97
N ILE A 147 -7.78 -3.04 -2.14
CA ILE A 147 -7.85 -3.21 -0.68
C ILE A 147 -9.32 -3.31 -0.30
N GLY A 148 -9.64 -4.33 0.49
CA GLY A 148 -10.96 -4.54 1.04
C GLY A 148 -10.95 -4.57 2.56
N ILE A 149 -12.09 -4.23 3.15
CA ILE A 149 -12.35 -4.53 4.55
C ILE A 149 -12.96 -5.93 4.63
N ALA A 150 -12.40 -6.77 5.50
CA ALA A 150 -12.72 -8.17 5.65
C ALA A 150 -13.31 -8.47 7.03
N VAL A 151 -14.29 -9.38 7.06
CA VAL A 151 -14.82 -10.00 8.28
C VAL A 151 -14.80 -11.52 8.10
N LYS A 152 -14.77 -12.26 9.20
CA LYS A 152 -14.84 -13.72 9.14
C LYS A 152 -16.19 -14.17 8.59
N LYS A 153 -16.18 -15.06 7.60
CA LYS A 153 -17.39 -15.59 6.99
C LYS A 153 -18.23 -16.37 8.00
N GLY A 154 -19.55 -16.17 7.94
CA GLY A 154 -20.48 -16.81 8.87
C GLY A 154 -20.44 -16.27 10.29
N PHE A 155 -19.67 -15.23 10.55
CA PHE A 155 -19.71 -14.48 11.79
C PHE A 155 -20.69 -13.31 11.64
N LEU A 156 -21.60 -13.15 12.62
CA LEU A 156 -22.49 -11.99 12.68
C LEU A 156 -21.76 -10.86 13.43
N PRO A 157 -21.30 -9.82 12.71
CA PRO A 157 -20.66 -8.68 13.34
C PRO A 157 -21.60 -8.01 14.37
N SER A 158 -21.04 -7.53 15.47
CA SER A 158 -21.79 -6.71 16.43
C SER A 158 -22.37 -5.46 15.75
N THR A 159 -23.39 -4.86 16.31
CA THR A 159 -23.96 -3.60 15.79
C THR A 159 -22.89 -2.52 15.67
N ILE A 160 -21.93 -2.48 16.61
CA ILE A 160 -20.82 -1.53 16.57
C ILE A 160 -19.90 -1.81 15.39
N THR A 161 -19.57 -3.08 15.17
CA THR A 161 -18.74 -3.50 14.02
C THR A 161 -19.44 -3.16 12.70
N GLN A 162 -20.74 -3.42 12.57
CA GLN A 162 -21.52 -3.06 11.38
C GLN A 162 -21.52 -1.55 11.10
N LEU A 163 -21.68 -0.72 12.14
CA LEU A 163 -21.59 0.74 12.02
C LEU A 163 -20.20 1.19 11.58
N PHE A 164 -19.14 0.55 12.08
CA PHE A 164 -17.77 0.83 11.66
C PHE A 164 -17.55 0.46 10.20
N LEU A 165 -17.95 -0.75 9.79
CA LEU A 165 -17.86 -1.19 8.39
C LEU A 165 -18.55 -0.23 7.44
N GLN A 166 -19.79 0.17 7.77
CA GLN A 166 -20.55 1.13 6.97
C GLN A 166 -19.84 2.49 6.89
N HIS A 167 -19.33 2.97 8.03
CA HIS A 167 -18.58 4.23 8.06
C HIS A 167 -17.32 4.20 7.20
N VAL A 168 -16.57 3.09 7.22
CA VAL A 168 -15.38 2.93 6.37
C VAL A 168 -15.76 2.97 4.89
N VAL A 169 -16.79 2.22 4.50
CA VAL A 169 -17.27 2.19 3.10
C VAL A 169 -17.74 3.58 2.65
N ASP A 170 -18.48 4.29 3.47
CA ASP A 170 -18.98 5.63 3.11
C ASP A 170 -17.83 6.64 3.03
N TYR A 171 -16.90 6.62 4.00
CA TYR A 171 -15.73 7.47 4.00
C TYR A 171 -14.84 7.28 2.77
N THR A 172 -14.62 6.03 2.36
CA THR A 172 -13.77 5.75 1.20
C THR A 172 -14.43 6.10 -0.12
N LYS A 173 -15.77 6.04 -0.23
CA LYS A 173 -16.50 6.55 -1.40
C LYS A 173 -16.30 8.06 -1.59
N ASP A 174 -16.31 8.80 -0.48
CA ASP A 174 -16.13 10.26 -0.51
C ASP A 174 -14.68 10.66 -0.83
N MET A 175 -13.70 9.79 -0.60
CA MET A 175 -12.30 10.06 -0.93
C MET A 175 -12.01 10.03 -2.44
N GLY A 176 -12.90 9.45 -3.25
CA GLY A 176 -12.68 9.22 -4.68
C GLY A 176 -11.52 8.25 -4.93
N GLU A 177 -11.12 8.08 -6.19
CA GLU A 177 -9.83 7.45 -6.49
C GLU A 177 -8.74 8.29 -5.82
N ILE A 178 -8.03 7.69 -4.85
CA ILE A 178 -6.85 8.34 -4.25
C ILE A 178 -5.77 8.38 -5.33
N THR A 179 -5.89 9.34 -6.20
CA THR A 179 -4.82 9.70 -7.12
C THR A 179 -3.85 10.56 -6.30
N VAL A 180 -2.82 9.93 -5.74
CA VAL A 180 -1.74 10.61 -4.98
C VAL A 180 -0.98 11.61 -5.86
N ILE A 181 -1.32 11.68 -7.14
CA ILE A 181 -0.73 12.58 -8.13
C ILE A 181 -1.65 13.80 -8.25
N ARG A 182 -1.62 14.71 -7.27
CA ARG A 182 -2.02 16.09 -7.49
C ARG A 182 -0.76 16.90 -7.75
N HIS A 183 -0.72 17.46 -8.98
CA HIS A 183 0.31 18.39 -9.45
C HIS A 183 0.52 19.58 -8.53
#